data_50a373b4904f4b81f147a192d8acf20b
#
_entry.id   50a373b4904f4b81f147a192d8acf20b
#
_cell.length_a   1.000
_cell.length_b   1.000
_cell.length_c   1.000
_cell.angle_alpha   90.00
_cell.angle_beta   90.00
_cell.angle_gamma   90.00
#
_symmetry.space_group_name_H-M   'P 1'
#
loop_
_entity.id
_entity.type
_entity.pdbx_description
1 polymer ?
#
loop_
_entity_poly.entity_id
_entity_poly.type
_entity_poly.pdbx_seq_one_letter_code
_entity_poly.pdbx_strand_id
1 'polypeptide(L)'
;MSSCMSHGSAGLEPTAEDKLLKAPVAPGYSFAFSTPRSQWQAGTMPHIYQIDPAWSELPYAGGTIRQNACGPTCLTMVYIFKTGRTDMTPVDMCALSEAGNYAPTGATEWSFMTSGAWQLGLNGTELHNDRDSMTQVLRSGAPVIAAVRPGTFTNVGHYIVLYGIDDADQIEVFDPNSTSRSARRWGVVEVLNEVEAMWAYY
;
A
#
# COMPACT_ATOMS: atom_id res chain seq x y z
N MET A 1 -42.30 49.57 -8.33
CA MET A 1 -42.55 48.12 -8.22
C MET A 1 -41.24 47.44 -8.70
N SER A 2 -40.40 47.05 -7.75
CA SER A 2 -39.12 46.44 -8.06
C SER A 2 -39.19 44.97 -7.65
N SER A 3 -39.09 44.10 -8.64
CA SER A 3 -39.15 42.66 -8.46
C SER A 3 -37.74 42.10 -8.14
N CYS A 4 -37.61 41.55 -6.95
CA CYS A 4 -36.37 40.93 -6.52
C CYS A 4 -36.38 39.46 -6.99
N MET A 5 -35.51 39.11 -7.94
CA MET A 5 -35.30 37.72 -8.31
C MET A 5 -34.30 37.09 -7.37
N SER A 6 -34.76 36.09 -6.62
CA SER A 6 -33.92 35.22 -5.81
C SER A 6 -33.18 34.23 -6.71
N HIS A 7 -31.87 34.30 -6.72
CA HIS A 7 -31.01 33.26 -7.33
C HIS A 7 -31.00 32.06 -6.35
N GLY A 8 -31.62 30.97 -6.75
CA GLY A 8 -31.48 29.69 -6.09
C GLY A 8 -30.07 29.17 -6.32
N SER A 9 -29.31 28.92 -5.26
CA SER A 9 -28.05 28.19 -5.33
C SER A 9 -28.35 26.73 -5.71
N ALA A 10 -27.98 26.35 -6.92
CA ALA A 10 -27.95 24.95 -7.28
C ALA A 10 -26.89 24.25 -6.43
N GLY A 11 -27.32 23.42 -5.49
CA GLY A 11 -26.42 22.53 -4.75
C GLY A 11 -25.71 21.62 -5.73
N LEU A 12 -24.38 21.59 -5.67
CA LEU A 12 -23.56 20.65 -6.43
C LEU A 12 -23.99 19.21 -6.03
N GLU A 13 -24.35 18.41 -7.02
CA GLU A 13 -24.59 16.98 -6.81
C GLU A 13 -23.32 16.34 -6.22
N PRO A 14 -23.46 15.48 -5.20
CA PRO A 14 -22.30 14.82 -4.58
C PRO A 14 -21.53 13.99 -5.60
N THR A 15 -20.22 14.12 -5.61
CA THR A 15 -19.32 13.37 -6.47
C THR A 15 -19.38 11.87 -6.17
N ALA A 16 -18.84 11.03 -7.07
CA ALA A 16 -18.72 9.59 -6.83
C ALA A 16 -17.91 9.31 -5.54
N GLU A 17 -16.91 10.14 -5.23
CA GLU A 17 -16.14 10.08 -3.98
C GLU A 17 -17.00 10.38 -2.75
N ASP A 18 -17.86 11.40 -2.81
CA ASP A 18 -18.78 11.74 -1.71
C ASP A 18 -19.80 10.63 -1.44
N LYS A 19 -20.18 9.88 -2.48
CA LYS A 19 -21.10 8.74 -2.36
C LYS A 19 -20.41 7.52 -1.75
N LEU A 20 -19.13 7.25 -2.09
CA LEU A 20 -18.32 6.18 -1.51
C LEU A 20 -18.05 6.42 -0.02
N LEU A 21 -17.74 7.65 0.38
CA LEU A 21 -17.50 8.02 1.78
C LEU A 21 -18.75 7.86 2.69
N LYS A 22 -19.96 7.80 2.10
CA LYS A 22 -21.23 7.65 2.83
C LYS A 22 -21.82 6.24 2.77
N ALA A 23 -21.17 5.30 2.06
CA ALA A 23 -21.64 3.93 2.04
C ALA A 23 -21.46 3.28 3.44
N PRO A 24 -22.49 2.64 4.01
CA PRO A 24 -22.38 1.99 5.30
C PRO A 24 -21.41 0.82 5.19
N VAL A 25 -20.31 0.89 5.96
CA VAL A 25 -19.38 -0.23 6.10
C VAL A 25 -20.08 -1.35 6.84
N ALA A 26 -20.08 -2.56 6.29
CA ALA A 26 -20.69 -3.71 6.95
C ALA A 26 -20.06 -3.92 8.34
N PRO A 27 -20.84 -4.30 9.37
CA PRO A 27 -20.30 -4.56 10.71
C PRO A 27 -19.21 -5.61 10.68
N GLY A 28 -18.05 -5.31 11.28
CA GLY A 28 -16.91 -6.22 11.37
C GLY A 28 -15.77 -5.96 10.37
N TYR A 29 -15.90 -4.96 9.45
CA TYR A 29 -14.82 -4.58 8.55
C TYR A 29 -14.03 -3.39 9.11
N SER A 30 -12.72 -3.55 9.19
CA SER A 30 -11.80 -2.43 9.41
C SER A 30 -11.69 -1.59 8.13
N PHE A 31 -11.60 -0.28 8.26
CA PHE A 31 -11.26 0.63 7.18
C PHE A 31 -10.20 1.63 7.67
N ALA A 32 -9.45 2.19 6.73
CA ALA A 32 -8.48 3.23 7.01
C ALA A 32 -8.40 4.18 5.81
N PHE A 33 -8.14 5.45 6.08
CA PHE A 33 -7.94 6.46 5.05
C PHE A 33 -6.44 6.59 4.74
N SER A 34 -6.11 6.51 3.47
CA SER A 34 -4.75 6.67 2.97
C SER A 34 -4.29 8.13 3.00
N THR A 35 -2.99 8.33 2.95
CA THR A 35 -2.40 9.65 2.71
C THR A 35 -3.02 10.26 1.44
N PRO A 36 -3.59 11.48 1.50
CA PRO A 36 -4.21 12.12 0.35
C PRO A 36 -3.24 12.24 -0.83
N ARG A 37 -3.74 12.02 -2.06
CA ARG A 37 -2.94 12.07 -3.29
C ARG A 37 -2.19 13.40 -3.48
N SER A 38 -2.76 14.51 -2.99
CA SER A 38 -2.13 15.83 -3.01
C SER A 38 -0.86 15.95 -2.16
N GLN A 39 -0.62 14.97 -1.27
CA GLN A 39 0.55 14.90 -0.39
C GLN A 39 1.58 13.86 -0.87
N TRP A 40 1.31 13.17 -1.98
CA TRP A 40 2.24 12.19 -2.54
C TRP A 40 3.45 12.89 -3.15
N GLN A 41 4.63 12.52 -2.69
CA GLN A 41 5.89 13.12 -3.15
C GLN A 41 7.07 12.15 -2.98
N ALA A 42 8.10 12.35 -3.79
CA ALA A 42 9.34 11.58 -3.67
C ALA A 42 10.00 11.79 -2.31
N GLY A 43 10.61 10.74 -1.78
CA GLY A 43 11.33 10.76 -0.52
C GLY A 43 10.45 10.72 0.74
N THR A 44 9.12 10.76 0.59
CA THR A 44 8.18 10.62 1.72
C THR A 44 7.31 9.39 1.51
N MET A 45 7.44 8.40 2.41
CA MET A 45 6.66 7.18 2.32
C MET A 45 5.20 7.46 2.72
N PRO A 46 4.23 7.31 1.80
CA PRO A 46 2.83 7.53 2.14
C PRO A 46 2.27 6.31 2.87
N HIS A 47 1.30 6.51 3.74
CA HIS A 47 0.45 5.42 4.22
C HIS A 47 -0.65 5.17 3.21
N ILE A 48 -0.60 4.08 2.47
CA ILE A 48 -1.65 3.64 1.55
C ILE A 48 -2.24 2.33 2.08
N TYR A 49 -3.56 2.31 2.24
CA TYR A 49 -4.27 1.16 2.81
C TYR A 49 -5.13 0.47 1.76
N GLN A 50 -4.98 -0.85 1.61
CA GLN A 50 -5.88 -1.66 0.76
C GLN A 50 -7.32 -1.65 1.28
N ILE A 51 -7.51 -1.32 2.55
CA ILE A 51 -8.81 -1.20 3.24
C ILE A 51 -9.40 0.21 3.18
N ASP A 52 -8.85 1.11 2.35
CA ASP A 52 -9.39 2.45 2.14
C ASP A 52 -10.73 2.37 1.39
N PRO A 53 -11.81 3.00 1.91
CA PRO A 53 -13.12 3.00 1.26
C PRO A 53 -13.13 3.50 -0.18
N ALA A 54 -12.12 4.29 -0.60
CA ALA A 54 -12.01 4.78 -1.97
C ALA A 54 -11.85 3.66 -3.00
N TRP A 55 -11.32 2.49 -2.60
CA TRP A 55 -11.04 1.38 -3.54
C TRP A 55 -11.24 -0.02 -2.96
N SER A 56 -11.36 -0.18 -1.64
CA SER A 56 -11.32 -1.48 -0.96
C SER A 56 -12.31 -2.52 -1.50
N GLU A 57 -13.48 -2.08 -1.97
CA GLU A 57 -14.55 -2.96 -2.46
C GLU A 57 -14.47 -3.22 -3.99
N LEU A 58 -13.52 -2.59 -4.69
CA LEU A 58 -13.33 -2.84 -6.11
C LEU A 58 -12.78 -4.26 -6.35
N PRO A 59 -13.16 -4.90 -7.47
CA PRO A 59 -12.72 -6.27 -7.77
C PRO A 59 -11.22 -6.32 -8.05
N TYR A 60 -10.55 -7.36 -7.56
CA TYR A 60 -9.17 -7.71 -7.86
C TYR A 60 -8.89 -9.18 -7.59
N ALA A 61 -8.27 -9.85 -8.57
CA ALA A 61 -7.74 -11.22 -8.48
C ALA A 61 -8.75 -12.24 -7.89
N GLY A 62 -9.99 -12.21 -8.37
CA GLY A 62 -11.07 -13.11 -7.94
C GLY A 62 -11.71 -12.75 -6.60
N GLY A 63 -11.30 -11.65 -5.97
CA GLY A 63 -11.89 -11.08 -4.76
C GLY A 63 -11.98 -9.57 -4.86
N THR A 64 -11.65 -8.87 -3.79
CA THR A 64 -11.60 -7.40 -3.73
C THR A 64 -10.19 -6.91 -3.41
N ILE A 65 -9.94 -5.62 -3.64
CA ILE A 65 -8.69 -4.96 -3.25
C ILE A 65 -8.44 -5.15 -1.75
N ARG A 66 -9.46 -5.02 -0.92
CA ARG A 66 -9.42 -5.31 0.52
C ARG A 66 -8.82 -6.68 0.84
N GLN A 67 -9.19 -7.69 0.07
CA GLN A 67 -8.82 -9.08 0.34
C GLN A 67 -7.45 -9.44 -0.21
N ASN A 68 -7.13 -8.99 -1.44
CA ASN A 68 -6.04 -9.57 -2.23
C ASN A 68 -4.92 -8.60 -2.59
N ALA A 69 -5.08 -7.26 -2.36
CA ALA A 69 -4.19 -6.27 -2.94
C ALA A 69 -3.04 -5.78 -2.04
N CYS A 70 -2.61 -6.57 -1.05
CA CYS A 70 -1.48 -6.16 -0.20
C CYS A 70 -0.20 -5.90 -1.02
N GLY A 71 0.14 -6.78 -1.96
CA GLY A 71 1.31 -6.61 -2.84
C GLY A 71 1.23 -5.35 -3.72
N PRO A 72 0.17 -5.17 -4.53
CA PRO A 72 -0.03 -3.94 -5.31
C PRO A 72 -0.03 -2.67 -4.47
N THR A 73 -0.65 -2.68 -3.29
CA THR A 73 -0.67 -1.52 -2.40
C THR A 73 0.73 -1.19 -1.86
N CYS A 74 1.52 -2.20 -1.49
CA CYS A 74 2.93 -2.00 -1.10
C CYS A 74 3.75 -1.42 -2.25
N LEU A 75 3.58 -1.94 -3.47
CA LEU A 75 4.32 -1.43 -4.63
C LEU A 75 3.89 0.00 -4.98
N THR A 76 2.60 0.37 -4.77
CA THR A 76 2.12 1.75 -4.90
C THR A 76 2.86 2.69 -3.94
N MET A 77 3.01 2.32 -2.66
CA MET A 77 3.74 3.13 -1.68
C MET A 77 5.18 3.36 -2.10
N VAL A 78 5.88 2.29 -2.52
CA VAL A 78 7.27 2.38 -2.98
C VAL A 78 7.39 3.19 -4.26
N TYR A 79 6.46 3.03 -5.21
CA TYR A 79 6.43 3.81 -6.45
C TYR A 79 6.32 5.31 -6.19
N ILE A 80 5.40 5.72 -5.33
CA ILE A 80 5.25 7.13 -4.94
C ILE A 80 6.53 7.63 -4.26
N PHE A 81 7.05 6.88 -3.30
CA PHE A 81 8.26 7.24 -2.58
C PHE A 81 9.46 7.44 -3.50
N LYS A 82 9.65 6.54 -4.46
CA LYS A 82 10.80 6.60 -5.38
C LYS A 82 10.66 7.66 -6.46
N THR A 83 9.46 7.91 -6.95
CA THR A 83 9.24 8.71 -8.17
C THR A 83 8.57 10.05 -7.92
N GLY A 84 7.82 10.22 -6.82
CA GLY A 84 6.94 11.35 -6.57
C GLY A 84 5.73 11.43 -7.51
N ARG A 85 5.57 10.43 -8.40
CA ARG A 85 4.46 10.40 -9.35
C ARG A 85 3.16 10.03 -8.67
N THR A 86 2.08 10.58 -9.17
CA THR A 86 0.74 10.41 -8.60
C THR A 86 -0.22 9.69 -9.55
N ASP A 87 0.28 9.17 -10.65
CA ASP A 87 -0.50 8.54 -11.74
C ASP A 87 -0.87 7.07 -11.47
N MET A 88 -0.27 6.42 -10.47
CA MET A 88 -0.56 5.05 -10.09
C MET A 88 -1.20 5.00 -8.70
N THR A 89 -2.48 4.73 -8.64
CA THR A 89 -3.22 4.40 -7.42
C THR A 89 -3.16 2.89 -7.14
N PRO A 90 -3.60 2.38 -5.98
CA PRO A 90 -3.77 0.94 -5.77
C PRO A 90 -4.64 0.27 -6.84
N VAL A 91 -5.63 0.97 -7.39
CA VAL A 91 -6.49 0.44 -8.47
C VAL A 91 -5.68 0.24 -9.75
N ASP A 92 -4.89 1.25 -10.14
CA ASP A 92 -4.04 1.16 -11.34
C ASP A 92 -2.97 0.09 -11.18
N MET A 93 -2.41 -0.06 -9.96
CA MET A 93 -1.42 -1.07 -9.65
C MET A 93 -2.01 -2.48 -9.68
N CYS A 94 -3.25 -2.66 -9.23
CA CYS A 94 -4.02 -3.90 -9.37
C CYS A 94 -4.25 -4.25 -10.84
N ALA A 95 -4.66 -3.28 -11.66
CA ALA A 95 -4.85 -3.48 -13.09
C ALA A 95 -3.54 -3.90 -13.80
N LEU A 96 -2.41 -3.29 -13.44
CA LEU A 96 -1.08 -3.70 -13.92
C LEU A 96 -0.75 -5.14 -13.52
N SER A 97 -1.05 -5.51 -12.26
CA SER A 97 -0.84 -6.87 -11.76
C SER A 97 -1.66 -7.90 -12.53
N GLU A 98 -2.94 -7.63 -12.79
CA GLU A 98 -3.81 -8.52 -13.56
C GLU A 98 -3.38 -8.63 -15.03
N ALA A 99 -3.04 -7.50 -15.66
CA ALA A 99 -2.57 -7.48 -17.04
C ALA A 99 -1.28 -8.29 -17.25
N GLY A 100 -0.41 -8.32 -16.25
CA GLY A 100 0.83 -9.11 -16.24
C GLY A 100 0.68 -10.52 -15.69
N ASN A 101 -0.54 -10.94 -15.32
CA ASN A 101 -0.83 -12.23 -14.68
C ASN A 101 -0.01 -12.49 -13.40
N TYR A 102 0.17 -11.43 -12.57
CA TYR A 102 0.92 -11.52 -11.32
C TYR A 102 0.07 -11.91 -10.09
N ALA A 103 -1.22 -12.23 -10.28
CA ALA A 103 -2.10 -12.69 -9.21
C ALA A 103 -3.10 -13.77 -9.69
N PRO A 104 -2.62 -14.84 -10.35
CA PRO A 104 -3.49 -15.83 -11.00
C PRO A 104 -4.33 -16.65 -10.01
N THR A 105 -3.92 -16.73 -8.75
CA THR A 105 -4.57 -17.53 -7.71
C THR A 105 -5.23 -16.69 -6.61
N GLY A 106 -5.33 -15.37 -6.80
CA GLY A 106 -5.80 -14.44 -5.78
C GLY A 106 -4.70 -13.88 -4.87
N ALA A 107 -3.52 -14.52 -4.84
CA ALA A 107 -2.34 -14.01 -4.16
C ALA A 107 -1.37 -13.36 -5.16
N THR A 108 -0.71 -12.29 -4.74
CA THR A 108 0.31 -11.64 -5.57
C THR A 108 1.58 -12.49 -5.63
N GLU A 109 2.03 -12.80 -6.84
CA GLU A 109 3.27 -13.54 -7.09
C GLU A 109 4.50 -12.66 -6.75
N TRP A 110 5.58 -13.29 -6.26
CA TRP A 110 6.84 -12.60 -5.95
C TRP A 110 7.45 -11.88 -7.16
N SER A 111 7.25 -12.41 -8.36
CA SER A 111 7.68 -11.80 -9.61
C SER A 111 7.11 -10.40 -9.86
N PHE A 112 6.00 -10.05 -9.21
CA PHE A 112 5.47 -8.69 -9.26
C PHE A 112 6.41 -7.68 -8.61
N MET A 113 7.15 -8.08 -7.56
CA MET A 113 8.11 -7.22 -6.86
C MET A 113 9.39 -6.97 -7.68
N THR A 114 9.64 -7.76 -8.72
CA THR A 114 10.77 -7.62 -9.64
C THR A 114 10.31 -7.24 -11.05
N SER A 115 9.77 -8.19 -11.81
CA SER A 115 9.36 -7.96 -13.20
C SER A 115 8.20 -6.96 -13.34
N GLY A 116 7.23 -6.99 -12.41
CA GLY A 116 6.15 -6.00 -12.37
C GLY A 116 6.69 -4.61 -12.03
N ALA A 117 7.54 -4.49 -11.02
CA ALA A 117 8.18 -3.24 -10.62
C ALA A 117 9.02 -2.64 -11.75
N TRP A 118 9.72 -3.47 -12.52
CA TRP A 118 10.50 -3.03 -13.67
C TRP A 118 9.67 -2.28 -14.73
N GLN A 119 8.42 -2.65 -14.95
CA GLN A 119 7.52 -1.96 -15.88
C GLN A 119 7.20 -0.53 -15.44
N LEU A 120 7.41 -0.23 -14.16
CA LEU A 120 7.21 1.10 -13.55
C LEU A 120 8.52 1.91 -13.48
N GLY A 121 9.63 1.36 -13.99
CA GLY A 121 10.96 1.94 -13.86
C GLY A 121 11.58 1.75 -12.48
N LEU A 122 11.04 0.85 -11.67
CA LEU A 122 11.60 0.47 -10.37
C LEU A 122 12.46 -0.79 -10.51
N ASN A 123 13.58 -0.83 -9.78
CA ASN A 123 14.43 -2.01 -9.73
C ASN A 123 14.28 -2.69 -8.36
N GLY A 124 13.43 -3.72 -8.31
CA GLY A 124 13.27 -4.58 -7.14
C GLY A 124 14.39 -5.63 -7.10
N THR A 125 15.25 -5.53 -6.12
CA THR A 125 16.37 -6.47 -5.92
C THR A 125 16.04 -7.38 -4.73
N GLU A 126 15.99 -8.69 -4.97
CA GLU A 126 15.76 -9.66 -3.90
C GLU A 126 16.95 -9.67 -2.93
N LEU A 127 16.65 -9.72 -1.64
CA LEU A 127 17.61 -9.72 -0.55
C LEU A 127 17.68 -11.10 0.12
N HIS A 128 18.81 -11.40 0.74
CA HIS A 128 18.88 -12.52 1.68
C HIS A 128 18.05 -12.23 2.93
N ASN A 129 17.34 -13.26 3.43
CA ASN A 129 16.51 -13.17 4.64
C ASN A 129 17.38 -13.22 5.90
N ASP A 130 18.21 -12.20 6.09
CA ASP A 130 19.05 -12.04 7.26
C ASP A 130 19.05 -10.60 7.76
N ARG A 131 19.48 -10.42 9.02
CA ARG A 131 19.48 -9.13 9.69
C ARG A 131 20.40 -8.11 8.99
N ASP A 132 21.56 -8.55 8.57
CA ASP A 132 22.57 -7.65 8.01
C ASP A 132 22.11 -7.08 6.67
N SER A 133 21.57 -7.92 5.78
CA SER A 133 20.98 -7.53 4.50
C SER A 133 19.84 -6.51 4.72
N MET A 134 18.90 -6.80 5.61
CA MET A 134 17.77 -5.91 5.92
C MET A 134 18.26 -4.57 6.50
N THR A 135 19.11 -4.60 7.52
CA THR A 135 19.55 -3.38 8.20
C THR A 135 20.43 -2.51 7.33
N GLN A 136 21.31 -3.10 6.53
CA GLN A 136 22.17 -2.37 5.59
C GLN A 136 21.33 -1.58 4.57
N VAL A 137 20.30 -2.21 4.00
CA VAL A 137 19.41 -1.57 3.02
C VAL A 137 18.61 -0.45 3.67
N LEU A 138 17.97 -0.71 4.81
CA LEU A 138 17.16 0.30 5.50
C LEU A 138 18.00 1.50 5.97
N ARG A 139 19.26 1.28 6.43
CA ARG A 139 20.19 2.35 6.79
C ARG A 139 20.68 3.17 5.58
N SER A 140 20.63 2.60 4.37
CA SER A 140 20.91 3.35 3.14
C SER A 140 19.75 4.27 2.73
N GLY A 141 18.59 4.19 3.39
CA GLY A 141 17.37 4.94 3.06
C GLY A 141 16.55 4.30 1.94
N ALA A 142 16.89 3.08 1.51
CA ALA A 142 16.08 2.35 0.54
C ALA A 142 14.92 1.62 1.22
N PRO A 143 13.68 1.69 0.68
CA PRO A 143 12.57 0.92 1.18
C PRO A 143 12.69 -0.56 0.79
N VAL A 144 12.09 -1.41 1.62
CA VAL A 144 12.01 -2.86 1.40
C VAL A 144 10.55 -3.28 1.39
N ILE A 145 10.11 -4.04 0.39
CA ILE A 145 8.86 -4.79 0.47
C ILE A 145 9.20 -6.18 1.00
N ALA A 146 8.47 -6.63 2.02
CA ALA A 146 8.62 -7.96 2.60
C ALA A 146 7.33 -8.76 2.44
N ALA A 147 7.45 -10.01 1.96
CA ALA A 147 6.43 -11.03 2.06
C ALA A 147 6.58 -11.73 3.40
N VAL A 148 5.50 -11.80 4.17
CA VAL A 148 5.49 -12.40 5.51
C VAL A 148 4.52 -13.57 5.57
N ARG A 149 4.93 -14.63 6.31
CA ARG A 149 4.14 -15.80 6.63
C ARG A 149 3.15 -15.52 7.76
N PRO A 150 2.23 -16.48 8.06
CA PRO A 150 1.33 -16.38 9.21
C PRO A 150 2.08 -16.12 10.52
N GLY A 151 1.61 -15.09 11.25
CA GLY A 151 2.21 -14.61 12.50
C GLY A 151 1.50 -13.37 13.01
N THR A 152 2.25 -12.37 13.41
CA THR A 152 1.74 -11.12 13.97
C THR A 152 1.08 -10.23 12.90
N PHE A 153 1.58 -10.29 11.66
CA PHE A 153 1.09 -9.44 10.57
C PHE A 153 -0.13 -10.03 9.84
N THR A 154 -0.29 -11.34 9.85
CA THR A 154 -1.33 -12.01 9.07
C THR A 154 -1.62 -13.42 9.58
N ASN A 155 -2.77 -13.98 9.24
CA ASN A 155 -3.11 -15.40 9.44
C ASN A 155 -2.86 -16.27 8.20
N VAL A 156 -2.51 -15.62 7.07
CA VAL A 156 -2.20 -16.25 5.78
C VAL A 156 -0.87 -15.66 5.26
N GLY A 157 -0.65 -15.47 3.99
CA GLY A 157 0.46 -14.67 3.48
C GLY A 157 0.10 -13.18 3.45
N HIS A 158 1.10 -12.28 3.52
CA HIS A 158 0.88 -10.83 3.43
C HIS A 158 2.11 -10.10 2.91
N TYR A 159 1.93 -8.87 2.42
CA TYR A 159 3.02 -7.96 2.06
C TYR A 159 2.96 -6.71 2.93
N ILE A 160 4.13 -6.25 3.35
CA ILE A 160 4.32 -5.00 4.11
C ILE A 160 5.50 -4.23 3.54
N VAL A 161 5.53 -2.90 3.73
CA VAL A 161 6.71 -2.08 3.42
C VAL A 161 7.46 -1.79 4.70
N LEU A 162 8.78 -1.95 4.66
CA LEU A 162 9.72 -1.59 5.71
C LEU A 162 10.49 -0.36 5.26
N TYR A 163 10.55 0.68 6.11
CA TYR A 163 11.29 1.89 5.80
C TYR A 163 11.74 2.58 7.09
N GLY A 164 12.92 3.20 7.02
CA GLY A 164 13.51 3.88 8.17
C GLY A 164 13.90 2.91 9.30
N ILE A 165 15.10 3.05 9.79
CA ILE A 165 15.64 2.29 10.90
C ILE A 165 16.35 3.24 11.83
N ASP A 166 16.18 3.10 13.14
CA ASP A 166 16.89 3.87 14.14
C ASP A 166 18.10 3.13 14.72
N ASP A 167 18.85 3.79 15.61
CA ASP A 167 20.06 3.22 16.23
C ASP A 167 19.76 2.04 17.19
N ALA A 168 18.50 1.88 17.59
CA ALA A 168 18.05 0.76 18.40
C ALA A 168 17.51 -0.41 17.56
N ASP A 169 17.76 -0.41 16.24
CA ASP A 169 17.24 -1.38 15.27
C ASP A 169 15.70 -1.50 15.29
N GLN A 170 15.02 -0.35 15.50
CA GLN A 170 13.58 -0.26 15.37
C GLN A 170 13.23 0.32 13.99
N ILE A 171 12.39 -0.39 13.25
CA ILE A 171 11.97 -0.05 11.89
C ILE A 171 10.51 0.43 11.83
N GLU A 172 10.21 1.27 10.86
CA GLU A 172 8.84 1.64 10.53
C GLU A 172 8.26 0.61 9.58
N VAL A 173 7.04 0.17 9.89
CA VAL A 173 6.27 -0.74 9.05
C VAL A 173 5.10 0.03 8.46
N PHE A 174 4.93 -0.06 7.15
CA PHE A 174 3.78 0.45 6.43
C PHE A 174 2.94 -0.75 5.98
N ASP A 175 1.99 -1.12 6.82
CA ASP A 175 1.12 -2.26 6.59
C ASP A 175 -0.15 -1.81 5.87
N PRO A 176 -0.39 -2.27 4.63
CA PRO A 176 -1.56 -1.84 3.85
C PRO A 176 -2.90 -2.30 4.44
N ASN A 177 -2.88 -3.22 5.41
CA ASN A 177 -4.09 -3.77 6.02
C ASN A 177 -4.26 -3.39 7.50
N SER A 178 -3.40 -2.50 8.06
CA SER A 178 -3.50 -2.16 9.48
C SER A 178 -2.87 -0.83 9.84
N THR A 179 -3.70 0.09 10.32
CA THR A 179 -3.23 1.36 10.90
C THR A 179 -2.49 1.14 12.22
N SER A 180 -2.92 0.18 13.03
CA SER A 180 -2.30 -0.07 14.34
C SER A 180 -0.90 -0.67 14.20
N ARG A 181 -0.67 -1.55 13.22
CA ARG A 181 0.67 -2.07 12.92
C ARG A 181 1.57 -1.01 12.30
N SER A 182 1.01 -0.10 11.51
CA SER A 182 1.74 1.04 10.93
C SER A 182 2.03 2.17 11.92
N ALA A 183 1.36 2.21 13.06
CA ALA A 183 1.49 3.29 14.04
C ALA A 183 2.63 3.09 15.05
N ARG A 184 3.31 1.95 15.04
CA ARG A 184 4.42 1.65 15.95
C ARG A 184 5.68 1.25 15.21
N ARG A 185 6.81 1.37 15.87
CA ARG A 185 8.07 0.77 15.42
C ARG A 185 8.16 -0.69 15.84
N TRP A 186 8.94 -1.45 15.10
CA TRP A 186 9.10 -2.88 15.24
C TRP A 186 10.58 -3.24 15.31
N GLY A 187 10.96 -4.17 16.18
CA GLY A 187 12.32 -4.69 16.19
C GLY A 187 12.64 -5.44 14.89
N VAL A 188 13.83 -5.24 14.33
CA VAL A 188 14.30 -5.95 13.11
C VAL A 188 14.11 -7.47 13.24
N VAL A 189 14.50 -8.05 14.37
CA VAL A 189 14.38 -9.50 14.59
C VAL A 189 12.92 -9.94 14.68
N GLU A 190 12.04 -9.13 15.27
CA GLU A 190 10.60 -9.38 15.36
C GLU A 190 9.99 -9.53 13.97
N VAL A 191 10.32 -8.61 13.05
CA VAL A 191 9.83 -8.67 11.68
C VAL A 191 10.49 -9.79 10.89
N LEU A 192 11.81 -9.93 10.98
CA LEU A 192 12.59 -10.91 10.21
C LEU A 192 12.15 -12.36 10.50
N ASN A 193 11.71 -12.65 11.71
CA ASN A 193 11.18 -13.97 12.07
C ASN A 193 9.95 -14.39 11.26
N GLU A 194 9.22 -13.44 10.67
CA GLU A 194 8.04 -13.69 9.85
C GLU A 194 8.30 -13.51 8.34
N VAL A 195 9.46 -12.99 7.94
CA VAL A 195 9.79 -12.77 6.52
C VAL A 195 10.04 -14.09 5.80
N GLU A 196 9.43 -14.24 4.62
CA GLU A 196 9.67 -15.35 3.67
C GLU A 196 10.55 -14.89 2.51
N ALA A 197 10.33 -13.67 2.02
CA ALA A 197 11.12 -13.04 0.97
C ALA A 197 11.08 -11.52 1.12
N MET A 198 12.08 -10.82 0.64
CA MET A 198 12.11 -9.35 0.66
C MET A 198 12.88 -8.76 -0.53
N TRP A 199 12.46 -7.56 -0.95
CA TRP A 199 13.02 -6.85 -2.11
C TRP A 199 13.32 -5.40 -1.74
N ALA A 200 14.54 -4.96 -2.04
CA ALA A 200 14.97 -3.57 -1.90
C ALA A 200 14.71 -2.76 -3.17
N TYR A 201 14.46 -1.45 -3.00
CA TYR A 201 14.27 -0.50 -4.10
C TYR A 201 15.21 0.70 -3.93
N TYR A 202 16.36 0.66 -4.63
CA TYR A 202 17.41 1.69 -4.57
C TYR A 202 17.11 2.93 -5.41
#